data_f789912c28c1fae75935d8db8ae1eff3
#
_entry.id   f789912c28c1fae75935d8db8ae1eff3
#
_cell.length_a   1.000
_cell.length_b   1.000
_cell.length_c   1.000
_cell.angle_alpha   90.00
_cell.angle_beta   90.00
_cell.angle_gamma   90.00
#
_symmetry.space_group_name_H-M   'P 1'
#
loop_
_entity.id
_entity.type
_entity.pdbx_description
1 polymer ?
#
loop_
_entity_poly.entity_id
_entity_poly.type
_entity_poly.pdbx_seq_one_letter_code
_entity_poly.pdbx_strand_id
1 'polypeptide(L)'
;SVRVQINFRAQVSGRDRVLILGSGPIGICAMQEARFRKAEVSMIDLIDQRLDRAKRMGANYTVNASTEDVMAWAAEQYGGCGADVVINTVGTPDSMLQAMELVAFGGTIVTVSLDKRATPIQQSEITRKEMTVVGSRLNLHHFAHVVENMEAGWFRADLLRSHTFHFT
;
A
#
# COMPACT_ATOMS: atom_id res chain seq x y z
N SER A 1 13.66 5.03 1.99
CA SER A 1 13.48 5.89 0.80
C SER A 1 12.41 5.35 -0.14
N VAL A 2 12.31 4.02 -0.36
CA VAL A 2 11.27 3.40 -1.21
C VAL A 2 9.86 3.85 -0.81
N ARG A 3 9.53 3.88 0.49
CA ARG A 3 8.21 4.30 1.01
C ARG A 3 7.81 5.71 0.56
N VAL A 4 8.75 6.66 0.60
CA VAL A 4 8.52 8.05 0.20
C VAL A 4 8.28 8.12 -1.30
N GLN A 5 9.07 7.37 -2.09
CA GLN A 5 8.91 7.30 -3.53
C GLN A 5 7.54 6.74 -3.94
N ILE A 6 7.06 5.67 -3.27
CA ILE A 6 5.75 5.10 -3.53
C ILE A 6 4.65 6.15 -3.33
N ASN A 7 4.63 6.78 -2.15
CA ASN A 7 3.62 7.79 -1.80
C ASN A 7 3.74 9.07 -2.65
N PHE A 8 4.96 9.44 -3.06
CA PHE A 8 5.18 10.54 -3.99
C PHE A 8 4.62 10.23 -5.38
N ARG A 9 4.88 9.03 -5.91
CA ARG A 9 4.33 8.58 -7.21
C ARG A 9 2.81 8.52 -7.21
N ALA A 10 2.21 8.17 -6.08
CA ALA A 10 0.76 8.15 -5.88
C ALA A 10 0.17 9.54 -5.59
N GLN A 11 1.00 10.54 -5.34
CA GLN A 11 0.58 11.88 -4.87
C GLN A 11 -0.28 11.84 -3.60
N VAL A 12 -0.01 10.87 -2.69
CA VAL A 12 -0.79 10.68 -1.47
C VAL A 12 -0.87 11.96 -0.66
N SER A 13 -2.07 12.33 -0.29
CA SER A 13 -2.43 13.49 0.55
C SER A 13 -3.17 13.06 1.82
N GLY A 14 -3.35 14.00 2.75
CA GLY A 14 -4.07 13.74 4.00
C GLY A 14 -5.59 13.57 3.85
N ARG A 15 -6.11 13.65 2.65
CA ARG A 15 -7.55 13.44 2.36
C ARG A 15 -7.83 12.07 1.76
N ASP A 16 -6.76 11.34 1.37
CA ASP A 16 -6.90 10.10 0.62
C ASP A 16 -7.17 8.91 1.54
N ARG A 17 -8.02 8.02 1.05
CA ARG A 17 -8.19 6.67 1.54
C ARG A 17 -7.23 5.78 0.76
N VAL A 18 -6.20 5.32 1.45
CA VAL A 18 -5.12 4.53 0.84
C VAL A 18 -5.32 3.06 1.21
N LEU A 19 -5.45 2.21 0.23
CA LEU A 19 -5.50 0.76 0.40
C LEU A 19 -4.18 0.13 -0.01
N ILE A 20 -3.60 -0.70 0.84
CA ILE A 20 -2.32 -1.37 0.55
C ILE A 20 -2.53 -2.88 0.50
N LEU A 21 -2.25 -3.46 -0.65
CA LEU A 21 -2.20 -4.91 -0.84
C LEU A 21 -0.82 -5.43 -0.44
N GLY A 22 -0.79 -6.22 0.63
CA GLY A 22 0.41 -6.78 1.24
C GLY A 22 0.92 -5.99 2.45
N SER A 23 1.02 -6.66 3.60
CA SER A 23 1.55 -6.13 4.87
C SER A 23 2.99 -6.59 5.13
N GLY A 24 3.75 -6.85 4.08
CA GLY A 24 5.19 -7.11 4.15
C GLY A 24 5.99 -5.83 4.48
N PRO A 25 7.33 -5.90 4.56
CA PRO A 25 8.17 -4.75 4.92
C PRO A 25 7.93 -3.51 4.04
N ILE A 26 7.72 -3.69 2.73
CA ILE A 26 7.45 -2.58 1.80
C ILE A 26 6.08 -1.96 2.09
N GLY A 27 5.04 -2.79 2.25
CA GLY A 27 3.68 -2.32 2.56
C GLY A 27 3.61 -1.55 3.87
N ILE A 28 4.23 -2.08 4.94
CA ILE A 28 4.32 -1.39 6.24
C ILE A 28 5.05 -0.05 6.11
N CYS A 29 6.17 -0.02 5.38
CA CYS A 29 6.88 1.24 5.15
C CYS A 29 6.03 2.25 4.37
N ALA A 30 5.30 1.82 3.33
CA ALA A 30 4.40 2.68 2.56
C ALA A 30 3.26 3.21 3.44
N MET A 31 2.69 2.35 4.28
CA MET A 31 1.66 2.70 5.25
C MET A 31 2.12 3.81 6.20
N GLN A 32 3.28 3.67 6.82
CA GLN A 32 3.79 4.69 7.74
C GLN A 32 3.99 6.05 7.07
N GLU A 33 4.45 6.07 5.82
CA GLU A 33 4.58 7.31 5.05
C GLU A 33 3.20 7.92 4.71
N ALA A 34 2.22 7.11 4.31
CA ALA A 34 0.86 7.57 4.06
C ALA A 34 0.23 8.14 5.34
N ARG A 35 0.41 7.45 6.49
CA ARG A 35 -0.03 7.95 7.80
C ARG A 35 0.68 9.23 8.21
N PHE A 36 1.97 9.36 7.94
CA PHE A 36 2.70 10.62 8.14
C PHE A 36 2.07 11.78 7.36
N ARG A 37 1.61 11.50 6.14
CA ARG A 37 0.85 12.46 5.31
C ARG A 37 -0.60 12.64 5.75
N LYS A 38 -1.01 11.97 6.84
CA LYS A 38 -2.36 12.00 7.43
C LYS A 38 -3.45 11.33 6.58
N ALA A 39 -3.09 10.49 5.63
CA ALA A 39 -4.04 9.67 4.90
C ALA A 39 -4.68 8.61 5.80
N GLU A 40 -5.89 8.18 5.48
CA GLU A 40 -6.51 6.99 6.08
C GLU A 40 -5.98 5.76 5.37
N VAL A 41 -5.46 4.77 6.12
CA VAL A 41 -4.79 3.61 5.52
C VAL A 41 -5.43 2.30 5.95
N SER A 42 -5.81 1.51 4.96
CA SER A 42 -6.25 0.13 5.09
C SER A 42 -5.18 -0.83 4.56
N MET A 43 -4.97 -1.95 5.26
CA MET A 43 -3.98 -2.97 4.88
C MET A 43 -4.66 -4.32 4.66
N ILE A 44 -4.33 -4.99 3.56
CA ILE A 44 -4.82 -6.33 3.23
C ILE A 44 -3.64 -7.30 3.17
N ASP A 45 -3.75 -8.43 3.84
CA ASP A 45 -2.78 -9.55 3.76
C ASP A 45 -3.51 -10.88 4.00
N LEU A 46 -2.84 -12.00 3.81
CA LEU A 46 -3.33 -13.34 4.11
C LEU A 46 -2.94 -13.82 5.52
N ILE A 47 -2.05 -13.10 6.20
CA ILE A 47 -1.39 -13.54 7.44
C ILE A 47 -1.72 -12.60 8.58
N ASP A 48 -2.47 -13.09 9.59
CA ASP A 48 -2.91 -12.31 10.76
C ASP A 48 -1.76 -11.63 11.49
N GLN A 49 -0.64 -12.34 11.71
CA GLN A 49 0.52 -11.76 12.41
C GLN A 49 1.08 -10.50 11.71
N ARG A 50 0.99 -10.44 10.38
CA ARG A 50 1.40 -9.26 9.60
C ARG A 50 0.39 -8.13 9.75
N LEU A 51 -0.90 -8.46 9.75
CA LEU A 51 -1.99 -7.50 9.95
C LEU A 51 -1.97 -6.93 11.36
N ASP A 52 -1.74 -7.75 12.38
CA ASP A 52 -1.56 -7.30 13.77
C ASP A 52 -0.38 -6.34 13.91
N ARG A 53 0.72 -6.62 13.21
CA ARG A 53 1.87 -5.71 13.16
C ARG A 53 1.48 -4.40 12.48
N ALA A 54 0.80 -4.44 11.34
CA ALA A 54 0.34 -3.27 10.63
C ALA A 54 -0.56 -2.39 11.51
N LYS A 55 -1.50 -2.99 12.24
CA LYS A 55 -2.38 -2.31 13.17
C LYS A 55 -1.60 -1.61 14.30
N ARG A 56 -0.65 -2.31 14.93
CA ARG A 56 0.21 -1.72 15.97
C ARG A 56 1.11 -0.60 15.45
N MET A 57 1.41 -0.61 14.15
CA MET A 57 2.25 0.41 13.50
C MET A 57 1.43 1.57 12.90
N GLY A 58 0.10 1.59 13.09
CA GLY A 58 -0.74 2.73 12.78
C GLY A 58 -1.66 2.59 11.57
N ALA A 59 -1.86 1.38 11.03
CA ALA A 59 -2.93 1.16 10.06
C ALA A 59 -4.29 1.45 10.69
N ASN A 60 -5.18 2.12 9.96
CA ASN A 60 -6.54 2.40 10.45
C ASN A 60 -7.38 1.12 10.42
N TYR A 61 -7.26 0.35 9.35
CA TYR A 61 -8.00 -0.90 9.16
C TYR A 61 -7.08 -2.00 8.65
N THR A 62 -7.43 -3.23 8.99
CA THR A 62 -6.71 -4.43 8.52
C THR A 62 -7.74 -5.48 8.15
N VAL A 63 -7.53 -6.17 7.03
CA VAL A 63 -8.43 -7.21 6.48
C VAL A 63 -7.62 -8.44 6.12
N ASN A 64 -8.03 -9.59 6.60
CA ASN A 64 -7.44 -10.87 6.23
C ASN A 64 -8.17 -11.48 5.04
N ALA A 65 -7.57 -11.39 3.85
CA ALA A 65 -8.15 -11.88 2.60
C ALA A 65 -8.27 -13.41 2.54
N SER A 66 -7.74 -14.16 3.51
CA SER A 66 -7.95 -15.61 3.60
C SER A 66 -9.25 -15.99 4.33
N THR A 67 -9.80 -15.08 5.12
CA THR A 67 -10.97 -15.33 5.97
C THR A 67 -12.11 -14.32 5.77
N GLU A 68 -11.84 -13.20 5.14
CA GLU A 68 -12.80 -12.11 4.93
C GLU A 68 -13.01 -11.82 3.43
N ASP A 69 -14.22 -11.43 3.06
CA ASP A 69 -14.51 -10.93 1.72
C ASP A 69 -14.05 -9.48 1.58
N VAL A 70 -12.90 -9.32 0.94
CA VAL A 70 -12.26 -8.00 0.73
C VAL A 70 -13.16 -7.05 -0.06
N MET A 71 -13.92 -7.57 -1.03
CA MET A 71 -14.78 -6.72 -1.88
C MET A 71 -15.99 -6.22 -1.10
N ALA A 72 -16.62 -7.08 -0.31
CA ALA A 72 -17.73 -6.71 0.56
C ALA A 72 -17.27 -5.71 1.63
N TRP A 73 -16.13 -5.97 2.27
CA TRP A 73 -15.52 -5.05 3.22
C TRP A 73 -15.22 -3.67 2.59
N ALA A 74 -14.59 -3.64 1.42
CA ALA A 74 -14.26 -2.39 0.74
C ALA A 74 -15.51 -1.59 0.32
N ALA A 75 -16.57 -2.29 -0.12
CA ALA A 75 -17.84 -1.65 -0.45
C ALA A 75 -18.46 -0.97 0.77
N GLU A 76 -18.44 -1.61 1.93
CA GLU A 76 -18.91 -1.03 3.19
C GLU A 76 -18.01 0.13 3.63
N GLN A 77 -16.69 -0.10 3.71
CA GLN A 77 -15.73 0.87 4.22
C GLN A 77 -15.63 2.14 3.38
N TYR A 78 -15.75 2.01 2.06
CA TYR A 78 -15.60 3.12 1.12
C TYR A 78 -16.94 3.58 0.50
N GLY A 79 -18.06 3.08 1.00
CA GLY A 79 -19.40 3.44 0.49
C GLY A 79 -19.59 3.11 -1.00
N GLY A 80 -18.98 2.04 -1.48
CA GLY A 80 -19.03 1.63 -2.89
C GLY A 80 -18.15 2.44 -3.85
N CYS A 81 -17.46 3.49 -3.36
CA CYS A 81 -16.65 4.37 -4.22
C CYS A 81 -15.23 3.83 -4.51
N GLY A 82 -14.73 2.89 -3.70
CA GLY A 82 -13.34 2.42 -3.75
C GLY A 82 -12.34 3.32 -3.02
N ALA A 83 -11.08 2.92 -3.01
CA ALA A 83 -9.98 3.66 -2.42
C ALA A 83 -9.40 4.69 -3.40
N ASP A 84 -9.05 5.88 -2.91
CA ASP A 84 -8.47 6.94 -3.75
C ASP A 84 -7.10 6.55 -4.31
N VAL A 85 -6.33 5.80 -3.49
CA VAL A 85 -5.03 5.24 -3.87
C VAL A 85 -4.96 3.76 -3.47
N VAL A 86 -4.55 2.90 -4.41
CA VAL A 86 -4.23 1.49 -4.13
C VAL A 86 -2.74 1.25 -4.35
N ILE A 87 -2.03 0.81 -3.33
CA ILE A 87 -0.60 0.46 -3.40
C ILE A 87 -0.48 -1.06 -3.45
N ASN A 88 -0.12 -1.61 -4.59
CA ASN A 88 0.07 -3.04 -4.78
C ASN A 88 1.53 -3.44 -4.52
N THR A 89 1.79 -4.05 -3.35
CA THR A 89 3.11 -4.56 -2.98
C THR A 89 3.24 -6.07 -3.15
N VAL A 90 2.16 -6.76 -3.47
CA VAL A 90 2.13 -8.22 -3.75
C VAL A 90 2.64 -8.49 -5.15
N GLY A 91 2.05 -7.83 -6.14
CA GLY A 91 2.52 -7.77 -7.51
C GLY A 91 2.25 -9.01 -8.35
N THR A 92 1.35 -9.89 -7.93
CA THR A 92 0.86 -10.98 -8.79
C THR A 92 -0.16 -10.43 -9.80
N PRO A 93 -0.44 -11.15 -10.92
CA PRO A 93 -1.52 -10.78 -11.81
C PRO A 93 -2.87 -10.58 -11.09
N ASP A 94 -3.22 -11.50 -10.20
CA ASP A 94 -4.48 -11.44 -9.44
C ASP A 94 -4.54 -10.22 -8.51
N SER A 95 -3.43 -9.87 -7.86
CA SER A 95 -3.39 -8.68 -7.01
C SER A 95 -3.49 -7.39 -7.81
N MET A 96 -3.05 -7.39 -9.07
CA MET A 96 -3.22 -6.24 -9.94
C MET A 96 -4.68 -6.09 -10.39
N LEU A 97 -5.34 -7.19 -10.75
CA LEU A 97 -6.78 -7.18 -11.08
C LEU A 97 -7.60 -6.73 -9.86
N GLN A 98 -7.30 -7.29 -8.68
CA GLN A 98 -7.94 -6.86 -7.43
C GLN A 98 -7.74 -5.37 -7.15
N ALA A 99 -6.54 -4.83 -7.39
CA ALA A 99 -6.27 -3.40 -7.24
C ALA A 99 -7.14 -2.54 -8.18
N MET A 100 -7.37 -3.02 -9.42
CA MET A 100 -8.23 -2.33 -10.39
C MET A 100 -9.71 -2.34 -9.98
N GLU A 101 -10.15 -3.39 -9.29
CA GLU A 101 -11.51 -3.45 -8.74
C GLU A 101 -11.67 -2.51 -7.55
N LEU A 102 -10.69 -2.46 -6.65
CA LEU A 102 -10.72 -1.72 -5.39
C LEU A 102 -10.44 -0.22 -5.51
N VAL A 103 -9.83 0.23 -6.61
CA VAL A 103 -9.54 1.65 -6.83
C VAL A 103 -10.81 2.42 -7.20
N ALA A 104 -10.93 3.64 -6.68
CA ALA A 104 -12.02 4.57 -7.00
C ALA A 104 -11.96 5.06 -8.47
N PHE A 105 -13.07 5.63 -8.94
CA PHE A 105 -13.08 6.42 -10.18
C PHE A 105 -12.11 7.61 -10.05
N GLY A 106 -11.26 7.82 -11.04
CA GLY A 106 -10.19 8.83 -11.01
C GLY A 106 -9.03 8.49 -10.07
N GLY A 107 -9.06 7.31 -9.42
CA GLY A 107 -8.04 6.92 -8.43
C GLY A 107 -6.73 6.44 -9.05
N THR A 108 -5.73 6.24 -8.19
CA THR A 108 -4.37 5.86 -8.60
C THR A 108 -3.97 4.50 -8.06
N ILE A 109 -3.44 3.65 -8.93
CA ILE A 109 -2.80 2.38 -8.55
C ILE A 109 -1.28 2.54 -8.67
N VAL A 110 -0.55 2.21 -7.59
CA VAL A 110 0.91 2.12 -7.61
C VAL A 110 1.35 0.68 -7.54
N THR A 111 2.08 0.20 -8.55
CA THR A 111 2.72 -1.11 -8.52
C THR A 111 4.21 -0.99 -8.22
N VAL A 112 4.71 -1.85 -7.34
CA VAL A 112 6.13 -1.90 -6.93
C VAL A 112 6.78 -3.25 -7.24
N SER A 113 6.01 -4.17 -7.81
CA SER A 113 6.46 -5.50 -8.16
C SER A 113 7.38 -5.52 -9.37
N LEU A 114 8.23 -6.54 -9.40
CA LEU A 114 9.07 -6.91 -10.54
C LEU A 114 8.66 -8.27 -11.11
N ASP A 115 7.46 -8.73 -10.85
CA ASP A 115 6.92 -9.96 -11.43
C ASP A 115 6.84 -9.83 -12.96
N LYS A 116 7.27 -10.87 -13.65
CA LYS A 116 7.32 -10.90 -15.11
C LYS A 116 6.10 -11.58 -15.75
N ARG A 117 5.20 -12.13 -14.94
CA ARG A 117 3.96 -12.74 -15.45
C ARG A 117 3.06 -11.68 -16.07
N ALA A 118 2.45 -12.01 -17.20
CA ALA A 118 1.50 -11.12 -17.84
C ALA A 118 0.22 -10.99 -17.01
N THR A 119 -0.29 -9.77 -16.89
CA THR A 119 -1.62 -9.49 -16.31
C THR A 119 -2.55 -9.16 -17.48
N PRO A 120 -3.65 -9.90 -17.66
CA PRO A 120 -4.63 -9.64 -18.75
C PRO A 120 -5.51 -8.44 -18.35
N ILE A 121 -5.06 -7.23 -18.68
CA ILE A 121 -5.80 -5.99 -18.41
C ILE A 121 -6.56 -5.57 -19.65
N GLN A 122 -7.86 -5.32 -19.50
CA GLN A 122 -8.67 -4.69 -20.54
C GLN A 122 -8.52 -3.16 -20.47
N GLN A 123 -8.13 -2.54 -21.57
CA GLN A 123 -7.96 -1.07 -21.63
C GLN A 123 -9.25 -0.33 -21.30
N SER A 124 -10.41 -0.91 -21.65
CA SER A 124 -11.73 -0.35 -21.33
C SER A 124 -11.93 -0.13 -19.83
N GLU A 125 -11.37 -0.99 -18.97
CA GLU A 125 -11.47 -0.83 -17.52
C GLU A 125 -10.70 0.39 -17.00
N ILE A 126 -9.52 0.64 -17.58
CA ILE A 126 -8.73 1.85 -17.26
C ILE A 126 -9.53 3.10 -17.65
N THR A 127 -10.07 3.10 -18.87
CA THR A 127 -10.86 4.24 -19.39
C THR A 127 -12.16 4.44 -18.61
N ARG A 128 -12.87 3.34 -18.32
CA ARG A 128 -14.14 3.39 -17.60
C ARG A 128 -14.02 4.01 -16.21
N LYS A 129 -12.96 3.70 -15.50
CA LYS A 129 -12.68 4.25 -14.16
C LYS A 129 -11.82 5.52 -14.18
N GLU A 130 -11.34 5.95 -15.33
CA GLU A 130 -10.37 7.07 -15.47
C GLU A 130 -9.15 6.88 -14.55
N MET A 131 -8.76 5.62 -14.29
CA MET A 131 -7.73 5.30 -13.31
C MET A 131 -6.33 5.61 -13.83
N THR A 132 -5.46 6.02 -12.94
CA THR A 132 -4.03 6.17 -13.20
C THR A 132 -3.26 4.95 -12.68
N VAL A 133 -2.43 4.34 -13.52
CA VAL A 133 -1.54 3.24 -13.12
C VAL A 133 -0.09 3.70 -13.22
N VAL A 134 0.63 3.69 -12.10
CA VAL A 134 2.02 4.14 -12.04
C VAL A 134 2.94 3.06 -11.45
N GLY A 135 4.13 2.93 -12.02
CA GLY A 135 5.20 2.13 -11.43
C GLY A 135 6.00 2.94 -10.43
N SER A 136 6.44 2.28 -9.36
CA SER A 136 7.40 2.85 -8.41
C SER A 136 8.51 1.85 -8.14
N ARG A 137 9.76 2.31 -8.17
CA ARG A 137 10.94 1.46 -7.93
C ARG A 137 12.01 2.24 -7.19
N LEU A 138 12.62 1.59 -6.18
CA LEU A 138 13.74 2.12 -5.41
C LEU A 138 13.44 3.50 -4.78
N ASN A 139 14.32 4.46 -5.03
CA ASN A 139 14.20 5.81 -4.48
C ASN A 139 14.71 6.83 -5.49
N LEU A 140 14.27 8.07 -5.33
CA LEU A 140 14.76 9.21 -6.08
C LEU A 140 15.00 10.35 -5.09
N HIS A 141 16.26 10.55 -4.67
CA HIS A 141 16.71 11.65 -3.81
C HIS A 141 15.98 11.83 -2.46
N HIS A 142 15.36 10.75 -1.92
CA HIS A 142 14.55 10.83 -0.69
C HIS A 142 15.29 10.42 0.60
N PHE A 143 16.61 10.17 0.56
CA PHE A 143 17.32 9.67 1.74
C PHE A 143 17.35 10.69 2.88
N ALA A 144 17.67 11.96 2.61
CA ALA A 144 17.72 13.02 3.62
C ALA A 144 16.38 13.13 4.37
N HIS A 145 15.27 13.23 3.63
CA HIS A 145 13.92 13.28 4.19
C HIS A 145 13.58 12.05 5.06
N VAL A 146 14.06 10.85 4.67
CA VAL A 146 13.82 9.64 5.48
C VAL A 146 14.60 9.69 6.78
N VAL A 147 15.85 10.16 6.75
CA VAL A 147 16.69 10.31 7.96
C VAL A 147 16.05 11.32 8.93
N GLU A 148 15.65 12.47 8.45
CA GLU A 148 14.94 13.49 9.23
C GLU A 148 13.68 12.93 9.90
N ASN A 149 12.86 12.16 9.16
CA ASN A 149 11.66 11.52 9.71
C ASN A 149 11.99 10.43 10.75
N MET A 150 13.10 9.72 10.61
CA MET A 150 13.55 8.74 11.60
C MET A 150 14.04 9.43 12.88
N GLU A 151 14.82 10.50 12.77
CA GLU A 151 15.30 11.30 13.89
C GLU A 151 14.14 11.96 14.66
N ALA A 152 13.12 12.42 13.94
CA ALA A 152 11.90 12.97 14.52
C ALA A 152 10.95 11.91 15.12
N GLY A 153 11.30 10.62 15.05
CA GLY A 153 10.50 9.52 15.62
C GLY A 153 9.23 9.15 14.84
N TRP A 154 9.04 9.71 13.66
CA TRP A 154 7.88 9.42 12.80
C TRP A 154 7.93 8.02 12.17
N PHE A 155 9.10 7.41 12.12
CA PHE A 155 9.29 6.10 11.55
C PHE A 155 9.74 5.08 12.60
N ARG A 156 8.91 4.09 12.86
CA ARG A 156 9.15 3.02 13.82
C ARG A 156 9.91 1.85 13.19
N ALA A 157 11.20 2.07 12.91
CA ALA A 157 12.08 1.04 12.33
C ALA A 157 12.26 -0.16 13.27
N ASP A 158 12.20 0.05 14.57
CA ASP A 158 12.29 -0.96 15.62
C ASP A 158 11.23 -2.07 15.48
N LEU A 159 10.01 -1.69 15.10
CA LEU A 159 8.90 -2.63 14.92
C LEU A 159 8.95 -3.42 13.60
N LEU A 160 9.80 -3.01 12.66
CA LEU A 160 10.01 -3.75 11.41
C LEU A 160 10.93 -4.95 11.59
N ARG A 161 11.82 -4.88 12.56
CA ARG A 161 12.80 -5.95 12.80
C ARG A 161 12.11 -7.18 13.39
N SER A 162 12.07 -8.28 12.64
CA SER A 162 11.51 -9.55 13.10
C SER A 162 12.52 -10.43 13.79
N HIS A 163 13.78 -10.39 13.35
CA HIS A 163 14.87 -11.26 13.85
C HIS A 163 16.19 -10.49 13.92
N THR A 164 17.04 -10.90 14.82
CA THR A 164 18.44 -10.47 14.92
C THR A 164 19.32 -11.71 14.93
N PHE A 165 20.30 -11.74 14.05
CA PHE A 165 21.29 -12.83 13.98
C PHE A 165 22.64 -12.30 14.42
N HIS A 166 23.39 -13.10 15.16
CA HIS A 166 24.80 -12.80 15.45
C HIS A 166 25.63 -13.05 14.18
N PHE A 167 26.51 -12.12 13.90
CA PHE A 167 27.49 -12.31 12.84
C PHE A 167 28.61 -13.25 13.37
N THR A 168 28.75 -14.42 12.77
CA THR A 168 29.80 -15.40 13.07
C THR A 168 30.81 -15.46 11.97
#